data_6a97d56eb3e0004947458057034db92e
#
_entry.id   6a97d56eb3e0004947458057034db92e
#
_cell.length_a   1.000
_cell.length_b   1.000
_cell.length_c   1.000
_cell.angle_alpha   90.00
_cell.angle_beta   90.00
_cell.angle_gamma   90.00
#
_symmetry.space_group_name_H-M   'P 1'
#
loop_
_entity.id
_entity.type
_entity.pdbx_description
1 polymer ?
#
loop_
_entity_poly.entity_id
_entity_poly.type
_entity_poly.pdbx_seq_one_letter_code
_entity_poly.pdbx_strand_id
1 'polypeptide(L)'
;MSIDSRFSSTAKRFPNKVALKWKGKDYTFKELDSLSNKFAKALSAAGVTKGDRVCIFMQNSPEFAIAHFGILKSGGVTVPLNVMYRKHELRHMINDSGAAAVVTSEINLQFVQEVMKDLKTVKAVIVTSESVPEGAISFYKIMEGFDDTPLPGVNGEEDVAVICYTSGTTGLSKGAMLTHRNFLSNIGTLAEIWDLNENDKVLMALPMFHIHGLGIVVHGMAYCGYTVVLHERFEAARVLEDIRRERCTVFMGVPTMYIRLLEEKNASHDVSSVRLWTVGSAPMPVDAFNKFKEKFGVEILERYGMTETSPVITSNPYRGRRKAGSVGPPIPGVDLAILDDDGRTLPPGEVGEIAVRGPNVMKGYWNRQVETEEAFSGGWFHTGDLGKLDEDGYLYIVGRKKEMIIASGFKVFPREVEEVIHQHPKVKEVAVVGIPDPVRGENVKAFVVLKDGEKATVEEIEEHCRKSLAAFKVPRIFEFVEAIPRTASGKALNRMLAKVKVKDLMEKSVKSIDRRTSAYEAGKYMKEANVGSLIVTDGDMPIGIVTLRDILYKVISIGSLGKDVSLSSIMSTPLVTVDAEEDIAKAAAIMRQWGVWRLPVKDGDGQIIGILSGTDIFRAFAGKKMDVPTSF
;
A
#
# COMPACT_ATOMS: atom_id res chain seq x y z
N MET A 1 -1.19 29.60 -12.89
CA MET A 1 -2.17 29.68 -11.77
C MET A 1 -1.81 28.60 -10.76
N SER A 2 -1.91 28.88 -9.45
CA SER A 2 -1.63 27.90 -8.39
C SER A 2 -2.94 27.42 -7.73
N ILE A 3 -2.90 26.32 -6.94
CA ILE A 3 -4.06 25.77 -6.24
C ILE A 3 -4.59 26.78 -5.20
N ASP A 4 -3.71 27.42 -4.46
CA ASP A 4 -4.04 28.44 -3.46
C ASP A 4 -4.71 29.67 -4.10
N SER A 5 -4.18 30.14 -5.23
CA SER A 5 -4.78 31.26 -5.97
C SER A 5 -6.15 30.90 -6.56
N ARG A 6 -6.32 29.64 -7.02
CA ARG A 6 -7.61 29.11 -7.47
C ARG A 6 -8.62 29.05 -6.33
N PHE A 7 -8.20 28.57 -5.15
CA PHE A 7 -9.04 28.52 -3.95
C PHE A 7 -9.52 29.93 -3.55
N SER A 8 -8.60 30.90 -3.45
CA SER A 8 -8.94 32.28 -3.10
C SER A 8 -9.87 32.94 -4.15
N SER A 9 -9.69 32.62 -5.44
CA SER A 9 -10.61 33.06 -6.49
C SER A 9 -12.01 32.49 -6.30
N THR A 10 -12.12 31.22 -5.96
CA THR A 10 -13.40 30.56 -5.67
C THR A 10 -14.05 31.11 -4.41
N ALA A 11 -13.27 31.41 -3.36
CA ALA A 11 -13.78 32.06 -2.15
C ALA A 11 -14.31 33.48 -2.41
N LYS A 12 -13.68 34.23 -3.30
CA LYS A 12 -14.19 35.54 -3.75
C LYS A 12 -15.47 35.41 -4.56
N ARG A 13 -15.57 34.36 -5.40
CA ARG A 13 -16.78 34.12 -6.22
C ARG A 13 -17.97 33.66 -5.37
N PHE A 14 -17.75 32.86 -4.34
CA PHE A 14 -18.78 32.23 -3.51
C PHE A 14 -18.57 32.47 -2.01
N PRO A 15 -18.40 33.70 -1.51
CA PRO A 15 -17.92 33.98 -0.15
C PRO A 15 -18.82 33.36 0.94
N ASN A 16 -20.11 33.46 0.80
CA ASN A 16 -21.10 33.04 1.81
C ASN A 16 -21.58 31.59 1.61
N LYS A 17 -21.11 30.91 0.55
CA LYS A 17 -21.46 29.52 0.30
C LYS A 17 -20.71 28.62 1.24
N VAL A 18 -21.39 27.57 1.74
CA VAL A 18 -20.77 26.53 2.55
C VAL A 18 -19.80 25.74 1.68
N ALA A 19 -18.53 25.77 2.04
CA ALA A 19 -17.48 24.98 1.41
C ALA A 19 -17.36 23.61 2.08
N LEU A 20 -17.48 23.56 3.42
CA LEU A 20 -17.28 22.34 4.17
C LEU A 20 -18.28 22.23 5.33
N LYS A 21 -18.92 21.07 5.44
CA LYS A 21 -19.79 20.69 6.56
C LYS A 21 -19.07 19.65 7.44
N TRP A 22 -19.02 19.93 8.74
CA TRP A 22 -18.29 19.09 9.71
C TRP A 22 -19.01 19.02 11.05
N LYS A 23 -19.47 17.82 11.44
CA LYS A 23 -20.05 17.56 12.78
C LYS A 23 -21.09 18.62 13.21
N GLY A 24 -21.95 19.03 12.29
CA GLY A 24 -23.00 20.04 12.54
C GLY A 24 -22.56 21.50 12.43
N LYS A 25 -21.30 21.76 12.14
CA LYS A 25 -20.77 23.10 11.86
C LYS A 25 -20.53 23.27 10.36
N ASP A 26 -20.95 24.40 9.84
CA ASP A 26 -20.73 24.80 8.47
C ASP A 26 -19.57 25.82 8.41
N TYR A 27 -18.68 25.63 7.42
CA TYR A 27 -17.60 26.56 7.10
C TYR A 27 -17.82 27.11 5.70
N THR A 28 -17.94 28.43 5.57
CA THR A 28 -18.05 29.09 4.28
C THR A 28 -16.70 29.16 3.56
N PHE A 29 -16.72 29.38 2.24
CA PHE A 29 -15.50 29.62 1.49
C PHE A 29 -14.70 30.81 2.04
N LYS A 30 -15.39 31.90 2.43
CA LYS A 30 -14.75 33.08 3.04
C LYS A 30 -14.06 32.73 4.36
N GLU A 31 -14.70 31.95 5.23
CA GLU A 31 -14.12 31.55 6.52
C GLU A 31 -12.89 30.68 6.33
N LEU A 32 -12.94 29.68 5.44
CA LEU A 32 -11.78 28.83 5.15
C LEU A 32 -10.63 29.64 4.51
N ASP A 33 -10.94 30.58 3.60
CA ASP A 33 -9.93 31.43 2.98
C ASP A 33 -9.28 32.37 4.01
N SER A 34 -10.09 33.00 4.88
CA SER A 34 -9.64 33.84 5.98
C SER A 34 -8.73 33.07 6.95
N LEU A 35 -9.17 31.92 7.45
CA LEU A 35 -8.39 31.10 8.37
C LEU A 35 -7.08 30.60 7.74
N SER A 36 -7.11 30.21 6.46
CA SER A 36 -5.90 29.79 5.77
C SER A 36 -4.94 30.96 5.48
N ASN A 37 -5.42 32.20 5.31
CA ASN A 37 -4.58 33.39 5.20
C ASN A 37 -3.87 33.68 6.54
N LYS A 38 -4.61 33.64 7.66
CA LYS A 38 -4.04 33.79 9.00
C LYS A 38 -2.98 32.73 9.30
N PHE A 39 -3.28 31.46 8.96
CA PHE A 39 -2.35 30.35 9.17
C PHE A 39 -1.08 30.50 8.30
N ALA A 40 -1.22 30.98 7.06
CA ALA A 40 -0.06 31.27 6.20
C ALA A 40 0.88 32.32 6.81
N LYS A 41 0.33 33.40 7.37
CA LYS A 41 1.11 34.44 8.06
C LYS A 41 1.78 33.89 9.31
N ALA A 42 1.06 33.08 10.08
CA ALA A 42 1.60 32.43 11.28
C ALA A 42 2.77 31.50 10.96
N LEU A 43 2.67 30.70 9.87
CA LEU A 43 3.77 29.86 9.39
C LEU A 43 4.98 30.70 8.97
N SER A 44 4.77 31.79 8.24
CA SER A 44 5.86 32.69 7.84
C SER A 44 6.55 33.32 9.05
N ALA A 45 5.78 33.74 10.06
CA ALA A 45 6.31 34.24 11.32
C ALA A 45 7.08 33.17 12.13
N ALA A 46 6.67 31.91 12.02
CA ALA A 46 7.38 30.75 12.59
C ALA A 46 8.62 30.32 11.78
N GLY A 47 8.99 31.09 10.74
CA GLY A 47 10.19 30.86 9.94
C GLY A 47 10.05 29.83 8.82
N VAL A 48 8.82 29.53 8.40
CA VAL A 48 8.55 28.76 7.16
C VAL A 48 8.66 29.70 5.97
N THR A 49 9.49 29.32 5.01
CA THR A 49 9.78 30.11 3.78
C THR A 49 9.32 29.37 2.55
N LYS A 50 9.33 30.05 1.39
CA LYS A 50 8.97 29.43 0.11
C LYS A 50 9.80 28.16 -0.15
N GLY A 51 9.11 27.08 -0.50
CA GLY A 51 9.70 25.77 -0.77
C GLY A 51 9.96 24.94 0.48
N ASP A 52 9.76 25.46 1.70
CA ASP A 52 9.83 24.63 2.91
C ASP A 52 8.69 23.62 2.95
N ARG A 53 8.97 22.43 3.45
CA ARG A 53 8.00 21.35 3.61
C ARG A 53 7.38 21.44 4.99
N VAL A 54 6.05 21.31 5.03
CA VAL A 54 5.28 21.22 6.27
C VAL A 54 4.50 19.91 6.25
N CYS A 55 4.79 19.04 7.20
CA CYS A 55 4.07 17.79 7.38
C CYS A 55 2.69 18.03 8.00
N ILE A 56 1.65 17.37 7.48
CA ILE A 56 0.33 17.30 8.11
C ILE A 56 0.09 15.85 8.55
N PHE A 57 0.00 15.62 9.85
CA PHE A 57 -0.21 14.30 10.46
C PHE A 57 -1.45 14.31 11.32
N MET A 58 -2.63 14.28 10.67
CA MET A 58 -3.92 14.27 11.35
C MET A 58 -5.01 13.61 10.49
N GLN A 59 -6.10 13.23 11.16
CA GLN A 59 -7.32 12.72 10.54
C GLN A 59 -8.02 13.82 9.71
N ASN A 60 -9.06 13.41 8.97
CA ASN A 60 -9.93 14.34 8.27
C ASN A 60 -10.52 15.36 9.25
N SER A 61 -10.32 16.61 8.98
CA SER A 61 -10.90 17.73 9.74
C SER A 61 -10.84 19.04 8.95
N PRO A 62 -11.59 20.08 9.33
CA PRO A 62 -11.46 21.41 8.74
C PRO A 62 -10.05 21.98 8.89
N GLU A 63 -9.38 21.71 10.00
CA GLU A 63 -8.02 22.17 10.29
C GLU A 63 -7.01 21.59 9.29
N PHE A 64 -7.24 20.37 8.78
CA PHE A 64 -6.42 19.82 7.69
C PHE A 64 -6.51 20.69 6.44
N ALA A 65 -7.72 21.06 6.02
CA ALA A 65 -7.93 21.91 4.84
C ALA A 65 -7.34 23.32 5.05
N ILE A 66 -7.57 23.91 6.23
CA ILE A 66 -7.01 25.22 6.60
C ILE A 66 -5.47 25.17 6.58
N ALA A 67 -4.87 24.14 7.19
CA ALA A 67 -3.42 23.94 7.21
C ALA A 67 -2.88 23.77 5.79
N HIS A 68 -3.51 22.90 4.97
CA HIS A 68 -3.08 22.66 3.60
C HIS A 68 -3.08 23.95 2.76
N PHE A 69 -4.19 24.67 2.71
CA PHE A 69 -4.24 25.93 1.96
C PHE A 69 -3.34 27.01 2.55
N GLY A 70 -3.19 27.07 3.87
CA GLY A 70 -2.27 28.01 4.54
C GLY A 70 -0.81 27.73 4.21
N ILE A 71 -0.40 26.46 4.17
CA ILE A 71 0.94 26.05 3.71
C ILE A 71 1.17 26.51 2.27
N LEU A 72 0.25 26.21 1.36
CA LEU A 72 0.38 26.66 -0.02
C LEU A 72 0.44 28.19 -0.14
N LYS A 73 -0.41 28.93 0.57
CA LYS A 73 -0.41 30.40 0.58
C LYS A 73 0.88 31.01 1.14
N SER A 74 1.57 30.32 2.04
CA SER A 74 2.91 30.75 2.51
C SER A 74 4.03 30.44 1.52
N GLY A 75 3.73 29.77 0.41
CA GLY A 75 4.73 29.26 -0.54
C GLY A 75 5.36 27.93 -0.12
N GLY A 76 4.86 27.33 0.96
CA GLY A 76 5.33 26.04 1.44
C GLY A 76 4.79 24.85 0.64
N VAL A 77 5.36 23.69 0.90
CA VAL A 77 5.01 22.41 0.29
C VAL A 77 4.34 21.51 1.34
N THR A 78 3.14 21.05 1.08
CA THR A 78 2.43 20.12 1.97
C THR A 78 3.00 18.70 1.86
N VAL A 79 3.28 18.07 3.00
CA VAL A 79 3.65 16.65 3.10
C VAL A 79 2.59 15.93 3.94
N PRO A 80 1.53 15.39 3.30
CA PRO A 80 0.47 14.69 4.04
C PRO A 80 0.96 13.32 4.49
N LEU A 81 0.83 13.01 5.78
CA LEU A 81 1.27 11.76 6.38
C LEU A 81 0.09 10.91 6.81
N ASN A 82 0.17 9.61 6.55
CA ASN A 82 -0.84 8.65 6.96
C ASN A 82 -0.86 8.51 8.50
N VAL A 83 -2.01 8.71 9.11
CA VAL A 83 -2.21 8.63 10.58
C VAL A 83 -1.93 7.24 11.19
N MET A 84 -1.80 6.22 10.36
CA MET A 84 -1.41 4.88 10.79
C MET A 84 0.12 4.71 10.92
N TYR A 85 0.91 5.67 10.44
CA TYR A 85 2.37 5.61 10.59
C TYR A 85 2.79 5.66 12.05
N ARG A 86 3.90 5.00 12.34
CA ARG A 86 4.49 4.91 13.67
C ARG A 86 5.93 5.42 13.62
N LYS A 87 6.65 5.26 14.71
CA LYS A 87 7.99 5.80 14.95
C LYS A 87 8.93 5.70 13.74
N HIS A 88 9.02 4.52 13.11
CA HIS A 88 9.97 4.30 12.01
C HIS A 88 9.60 5.11 10.76
N GLU A 89 8.34 5.03 10.33
CA GLU A 89 7.86 5.72 9.13
C GLU A 89 7.85 7.23 9.34
N LEU A 90 7.36 7.71 10.49
CA LEU A 90 7.31 9.14 10.80
C LEU A 90 8.71 9.75 10.80
N ARG A 91 9.67 9.13 11.50
CA ARG A 91 11.06 9.58 11.51
C ARG A 91 11.65 9.65 10.11
N HIS A 92 11.41 8.60 9.29
CA HIS A 92 11.90 8.58 7.93
C HIS A 92 11.31 9.73 7.11
N MET A 93 9.99 9.84 7.02
CA MET A 93 9.35 10.79 6.10
C MET A 93 9.55 12.26 6.51
N ILE A 94 9.54 12.57 7.80
CA ILE A 94 9.78 13.93 8.29
C ILE A 94 11.23 14.36 8.01
N ASN A 95 12.21 13.48 8.23
CA ASN A 95 13.61 13.77 7.96
C ASN A 95 13.94 13.77 6.46
N ASP A 96 13.43 12.79 5.69
CA ASP A 96 13.67 12.70 4.24
C ASP A 96 13.08 13.90 3.50
N SER A 97 11.87 14.34 3.87
CA SER A 97 11.29 15.57 3.34
C SER A 97 12.03 16.83 3.80
N GLY A 98 12.79 16.76 4.88
CA GLY A 98 13.42 17.92 5.51
C GLY A 98 12.36 18.93 5.98
N ALA A 99 11.28 18.44 6.60
CA ALA A 99 10.17 19.29 7.02
C ALA A 99 10.59 20.35 8.04
N ALA A 100 10.17 21.59 7.81
CA ALA A 100 10.42 22.73 8.72
C ALA A 100 9.41 22.77 9.88
N ALA A 101 8.19 22.24 9.66
CA ALA A 101 7.15 22.16 10.69
C ALA A 101 6.30 20.90 10.54
N VAL A 102 5.65 20.53 11.65
CA VAL A 102 4.66 19.45 11.69
C VAL A 102 3.36 19.98 12.25
N VAL A 103 2.26 19.83 11.52
CA VAL A 103 0.91 20.12 11.98
C VAL A 103 0.25 18.79 12.32
N THR A 104 -0.24 18.63 13.55
CA THR A 104 -0.79 17.36 14.04
C THR A 104 -2.03 17.56 14.90
N SER A 105 -2.83 16.51 15.06
CA SER A 105 -3.93 16.50 16.02
C SER A 105 -3.44 16.11 17.41
N GLU A 106 -4.20 16.47 18.44
CA GLU A 106 -3.92 16.11 19.82
C GLU A 106 -3.74 14.61 20.00
N ILE A 107 -4.62 13.81 19.35
CA ILE A 107 -4.57 12.33 19.40
C ILE A 107 -3.25 11.78 18.82
N ASN A 108 -2.71 12.43 17.79
CA ASN A 108 -1.52 11.96 17.10
C ASN A 108 -0.21 12.56 17.67
N LEU A 109 -0.29 13.56 18.53
CA LEU A 109 0.87 14.27 19.09
C LEU A 109 1.88 13.32 19.74
N GLN A 110 1.41 12.32 20.49
CA GLN A 110 2.28 11.33 21.14
C GLN A 110 3.26 10.66 20.16
N PHE A 111 2.81 10.31 18.95
CA PHE A 111 3.65 9.67 17.95
C PHE A 111 4.71 10.63 17.36
N VAL A 112 4.38 11.92 17.27
CA VAL A 112 5.35 12.96 16.87
C VAL A 112 6.38 13.15 17.97
N GLN A 113 5.95 13.19 19.23
CA GLN A 113 6.85 13.34 20.39
C GLN A 113 7.85 12.19 20.52
N GLU A 114 7.45 10.95 20.21
CA GLU A 114 8.34 9.78 20.20
C GLU A 114 9.54 9.93 19.25
N VAL A 115 9.41 10.73 18.20
CA VAL A 115 10.46 10.92 17.18
C VAL A 115 11.13 12.29 17.26
N MET A 116 10.65 13.22 18.07
CA MET A 116 11.12 14.61 18.14
C MET A 116 12.65 14.74 18.27
N LYS A 117 13.27 13.92 19.11
CA LYS A 117 14.73 13.94 19.34
C LYS A 117 15.54 13.55 18.10
N ASP A 118 14.89 12.81 17.17
CA ASP A 118 15.50 12.31 15.95
C ASP A 118 15.23 13.23 14.75
N LEU A 119 14.40 14.30 14.92
CA LEU A 119 14.04 15.22 13.85
C LEU A 119 15.08 16.34 13.71
N LYS A 120 15.62 16.51 12.50
CA LYS A 120 16.79 17.38 12.27
C LYS A 120 16.42 18.82 11.87
N THR A 121 15.28 19.01 11.22
CA THR A 121 14.91 20.27 10.56
C THR A 121 13.65 20.92 11.10
N VAL A 122 12.88 20.20 11.92
CA VAL A 122 11.61 20.68 12.47
C VAL A 122 11.84 21.80 13.48
N LYS A 123 11.32 22.99 13.17
CA LYS A 123 11.39 24.20 14.02
C LYS A 123 10.14 24.38 14.87
N ALA A 124 8.98 23.86 14.41
CA ALA A 124 7.69 24.01 15.07
C ALA A 124 6.83 22.74 14.98
N VAL A 125 6.18 22.39 16.10
CA VAL A 125 5.11 21.38 16.13
C VAL A 125 3.83 22.10 16.51
N ILE A 126 2.87 22.12 15.57
CA ILE A 126 1.60 22.84 15.69
C ILE A 126 0.50 21.81 15.91
N VAL A 127 -0.28 21.97 16.98
CA VAL A 127 -1.28 20.99 17.42
C VAL A 127 -2.68 21.58 17.38
N THR A 128 -3.63 20.85 16.82
CA THR A 128 -5.05 21.27 16.75
C THR A 128 -5.74 21.08 18.11
N SER A 129 -5.26 21.81 19.12
CA SER A 129 -5.82 21.88 20.48
C SER A 129 -5.62 23.28 21.03
N GLU A 130 -6.52 23.73 21.91
CA GLU A 130 -6.38 25.00 22.64
C GLU A 130 -5.29 24.91 23.72
N SER A 131 -5.17 23.75 24.36
CA SER A 131 -4.15 23.46 25.38
C SER A 131 -3.13 22.49 24.81
N VAL A 132 -1.86 22.90 24.82
CA VAL A 132 -0.76 22.10 24.27
C VAL A 132 0.36 21.97 25.28
N PRO A 133 1.13 20.86 25.27
CA PRO A 133 2.28 20.69 26.14
C PRO A 133 3.41 21.67 25.79
N GLU A 134 4.36 21.83 26.69
CA GLU A 134 5.56 22.62 26.47
C GLU A 134 6.31 22.18 25.21
N GLY A 135 6.76 23.13 24.40
CA GLY A 135 7.46 22.89 23.13
C GLY A 135 6.52 22.68 21.95
N ALA A 136 5.21 22.61 22.14
CA ALA A 136 4.22 22.60 21.05
C ALA A 136 3.47 23.95 20.98
N ILE A 137 2.91 24.25 19.81
CA ILE A 137 2.20 25.49 19.54
C ILE A 137 0.74 25.15 19.22
N SER A 138 -0.22 25.85 19.85
CA SER A 138 -1.64 25.68 19.52
C SER A 138 -1.93 26.21 18.11
N PHE A 139 -2.61 25.37 17.29
CA PHE A 139 -3.06 25.75 15.95
C PHE A 139 -3.97 26.97 15.96
N TYR A 140 -4.77 27.14 16.97
CA TYR A 140 -5.69 28.26 17.09
C TYR A 140 -4.96 29.51 17.56
N LYS A 141 -4.13 29.40 18.60
CA LYS A 141 -3.41 30.54 19.19
C LYS A 141 -2.33 31.11 18.27
N ILE A 142 -1.68 30.27 17.45
CA ILE A 142 -0.66 30.75 16.50
C ILE A 142 -1.25 31.72 15.46
N MET A 143 -2.55 31.64 15.21
CA MET A 143 -3.27 32.54 14.28
C MET A 143 -3.78 33.81 14.95
N GLU A 144 -3.76 33.90 16.28
CA GLU A 144 -4.19 35.10 17.01
C GLU A 144 -3.28 36.30 16.68
N GLY A 145 -3.89 37.44 16.51
CA GLY A 145 -3.17 38.67 16.16
C GLY A 145 -2.83 38.86 14.68
N PHE A 146 -3.03 37.86 13.84
CA PHE A 146 -2.91 38.01 12.39
C PHE A 146 -4.26 38.39 11.76
N ASP A 147 -4.24 39.37 10.85
CA ASP A 147 -5.37 39.68 10.00
C ASP A 147 -5.48 38.65 8.85
N ASP A 148 -6.61 38.64 8.15
CA ASP A 148 -6.92 37.69 7.08
C ASP A 148 -6.59 38.20 5.66
N THR A 149 -5.81 39.28 5.54
CA THR A 149 -5.35 39.73 4.23
C THR A 149 -4.41 38.68 3.60
N PRO A 150 -4.57 38.37 2.32
CA PRO A 150 -3.72 37.36 1.69
C PRO A 150 -2.25 37.81 1.64
N LEU A 151 -1.34 36.89 1.78
CA LEU A 151 0.06 37.11 1.43
C LEU A 151 0.18 37.33 -0.10
N PRO A 152 1.21 38.05 -0.58
CA PRO A 152 1.49 38.13 -1.99
C PRO A 152 1.61 36.74 -2.60
N GLY A 153 0.99 36.49 -3.75
CA GLY A 153 1.08 35.21 -4.45
C GLY A 153 2.52 34.90 -4.87
N VAL A 154 3.08 33.84 -4.29
CA VAL A 154 4.50 33.48 -4.49
C VAL A 154 4.67 32.23 -5.34
N ASN A 155 3.58 31.47 -5.60
CA ASN A 155 3.63 30.20 -6.28
C ASN A 155 3.47 30.33 -7.80
N GLY A 156 4.42 29.73 -8.54
CA GLY A 156 4.28 29.42 -9.95
C GLY A 156 3.56 28.08 -10.15
N GLU A 157 3.09 27.82 -11.36
CA GLU A 157 2.37 26.57 -11.66
C GLU A 157 3.29 25.33 -11.61
N GLU A 158 4.59 25.50 -11.85
CA GLU A 158 5.59 24.43 -11.81
C GLU A 158 6.25 24.26 -10.42
N ASP A 159 5.87 25.08 -9.44
CA ASP A 159 6.31 24.89 -8.06
C ASP A 159 5.65 23.63 -7.49
N VAL A 160 6.39 22.90 -6.63
CA VAL A 160 5.87 21.72 -5.95
C VAL A 160 4.87 22.16 -4.90
N ALA A 161 3.64 21.67 -5.00
CA ALA A 161 2.56 21.93 -4.05
C ALA A 161 2.51 20.87 -2.94
N VAL A 162 2.75 19.61 -3.32
CA VAL A 162 2.60 18.46 -2.41
C VAL A 162 3.71 17.45 -2.68
N ILE A 163 4.28 16.88 -1.62
CA ILE A 163 5.11 15.68 -1.69
C ILE A 163 4.34 14.54 -1.01
N CYS A 164 3.86 13.59 -1.82
CA CYS A 164 3.14 12.42 -1.33
C CYS A 164 4.06 11.20 -1.28
N TYR A 165 4.25 10.62 -0.10
CA TYR A 165 5.04 9.41 0.06
C TYR A 165 4.26 8.16 -0.38
N THR A 166 4.87 7.40 -1.30
CA THR A 166 4.34 6.13 -1.80
C THR A 166 5.18 4.98 -1.28
N SER A 167 4.54 3.86 -0.97
CA SER A 167 5.24 2.64 -0.56
C SER A 167 5.99 2.06 -1.75
N GLY A 168 7.28 2.38 -1.85
CA GLY A 168 8.17 1.78 -2.84
C GLY A 168 8.28 0.27 -2.67
N THR A 169 8.50 -0.43 -3.77
CA THR A 169 8.68 -1.90 -3.79
C THR A 169 10.04 -2.34 -3.25
N THR A 170 10.99 -1.42 -3.08
CA THR A 170 12.40 -1.69 -2.74
C THR A 170 12.79 -1.32 -1.31
N GLY A 171 11.86 -0.94 -0.42
CA GLY A 171 12.19 -0.63 0.98
C GLY A 171 11.52 0.62 1.52
N LEU A 172 12.24 1.75 1.60
CA LEU A 172 11.74 2.99 2.16
C LEU A 172 10.78 3.71 1.19
N SER A 173 9.74 4.35 1.73
CA SER A 173 8.78 5.13 0.95
C SER A 173 9.48 6.30 0.24
N LYS A 174 9.04 6.60 -1.00
CA LYS A 174 9.56 7.68 -1.86
C LYS A 174 8.54 8.80 -1.93
N GLY A 175 8.97 10.04 -1.87
CA GLY A 175 8.11 11.22 -1.98
C GLY A 175 7.90 11.64 -3.44
N ALA A 176 6.72 11.43 -4.00
CA ALA A 176 6.37 11.95 -5.33
C ALA A 176 6.12 13.45 -5.27
N MET A 177 6.85 14.23 -6.09
CA MET A 177 6.72 15.69 -6.17
C MET A 177 5.61 16.08 -7.15
N LEU A 178 4.52 16.63 -6.62
CA LEU A 178 3.35 17.05 -7.40
C LEU A 178 3.26 18.57 -7.44
N THR A 179 3.28 19.14 -8.65
CA THR A 179 3.21 20.59 -8.85
C THR A 179 1.78 21.11 -8.82
N HIS A 180 1.63 22.41 -8.68
CA HIS A 180 0.30 23.05 -8.83
C HIS A 180 -0.33 22.72 -10.17
N ARG A 181 0.46 22.73 -11.26
CA ARG A 181 0.01 22.39 -12.61
C ARG A 181 -0.51 20.96 -12.70
N ASN A 182 0.22 19.99 -12.11
CA ASN A 182 -0.20 18.59 -12.14
C ASN A 182 -1.63 18.42 -11.59
N PHE A 183 -1.91 19.03 -10.44
CA PHE A 183 -3.25 18.97 -9.84
C PHE A 183 -4.30 19.74 -10.64
N LEU A 184 -3.99 20.97 -11.04
CA LEU A 184 -4.98 21.81 -11.73
C LEU A 184 -5.35 21.26 -13.10
N SER A 185 -4.41 20.67 -13.83
CA SER A 185 -4.72 20.00 -15.09
C SER A 185 -5.62 18.78 -14.86
N ASN A 186 -5.30 17.93 -13.87
CA ASN A 186 -6.08 16.74 -13.59
C ASN A 186 -7.50 17.08 -13.12
N ILE A 187 -7.63 17.95 -12.09
CA ILE A 187 -8.95 18.31 -11.57
C ILE A 187 -9.80 19.12 -12.58
N GLY A 188 -9.17 19.93 -13.42
CA GLY A 188 -9.86 20.65 -14.49
C GLY A 188 -10.49 19.68 -15.49
N THR A 189 -9.73 18.69 -15.94
CA THR A 189 -10.24 17.62 -16.81
C THR A 189 -11.35 16.80 -16.12
N LEU A 190 -11.17 16.43 -14.83
CA LEU A 190 -12.19 15.68 -14.09
C LEU A 190 -13.47 16.51 -13.90
N ALA A 191 -13.37 17.82 -13.66
CA ALA A 191 -14.53 18.70 -13.55
C ALA A 191 -15.34 18.69 -14.85
N GLU A 192 -14.68 18.71 -16.00
CA GLU A 192 -15.32 18.64 -17.30
C GLU A 192 -15.97 17.27 -17.57
N ILE A 193 -15.20 16.18 -17.50
CA ILE A 193 -15.69 14.85 -17.88
C ILE A 193 -16.70 14.24 -16.90
N TRP A 194 -16.71 14.68 -15.63
CA TRP A 194 -17.65 14.25 -14.60
C TRP A 194 -18.77 15.27 -14.34
N ASP A 195 -18.75 16.39 -15.07
CA ASP A 195 -19.73 17.48 -14.94
C ASP A 195 -19.79 18.04 -13.51
N LEU A 196 -18.60 18.15 -12.84
CA LEU A 196 -18.52 18.68 -11.48
C LEU A 196 -18.65 20.20 -11.50
N ASN A 197 -19.52 20.72 -10.67
CA ASN A 197 -19.77 22.16 -10.62
C ASN A 197 -20.15 22.64 -9.21
N GLU A 198 -20.38 23.94 -9.07
CA GLU A 198 -20.67 24.55 -7.77
C GLU A 198 -21.94 24.04 -7.09
N ASN A 199 -22.88 23.44 -7.82
CA ASN A 199 -24.14 22.94 -7.24
C ASN A 199 -23.98 21.56 -6.60
N ASP A 200 -22.83 20.90 -6.77
CA ASP A 200 -22.59 19.60 -6.18
C ASP A 200 -22.39 19.66 -4.66
N LYS A 201 -22.78 18.57 -4.03
CA LYS A 201 -22.41 18.22 -2.66
C LYS A 201 -21.69 16.88 -2.66
N VAL A 202 -20.41 16.92 -2.35
CA VAL A 202 -19.54 15.73 -2.34
C VAL A 202 -19.45 15.18 -0.92
N LEU A 203 -19.93 13.96 -0.68
CA LEU A 203 -19.66 13.28 0.58
C LEU A 203 -18.26 12.70 0.56
N MET A 204 -17.43 13.13 1.50
CA MET A 204 -16.04 12.73 1.62
C MET A 204 -15.78 11.93 2.89
N ALA A 205 -15.60 10.63 2.74
CA ALA A 205 -15.10 9.73 3.79
C ALA A 205 -13.70 9.17 3.49
N LEU A 206 -13.11 9.60 2.37
CA LEU A 206 -11.74 9.28 1.97
C LEU A 206 -10.74 10.05 2.84
N PRO A 207 -9.58 9.46 3.17
CA PRO A 207 -8.54 10.16 3.92
C PRO A 207 -7.98 11.38 3.16
N MET A 208 -7.93 12.55 3.84
CA MET A 208 -7.33 13.78 3.28
C MET A 208 -5.82 13.67 3.11
N PHE A 209 -5.15 12.82 3.86
CA PHE A 209 -3.72 12.57 3.70
C PHE A 209 -3.38 11.73 2.46
N HIS A 210 -4.38 11.19 1.75
CA HIS A 210 -4.21 10.43 0.52
C HIS A 210 -4.61 11.26 -0.68
N ILE A 211 -3.89 11.09 -1.80
CA ILE A 211 -4.09 11.87 -3.02
C ILE A 211 -5.53 11.79 -3.58
N HIS A 212 -6.25 10.71 -3.35
CA HIS A 212 -7.65 10.57 -3.73
C HIS A 212 -8.55 11.58 -2.98
N GLY A 213 -8.37 11.70 -1.67
CA GLY A 213 -9.11 12.68 -0.86
C GLY A 213 -8.62 14.11 -1.10
N LEU A 214 -7.32 14.34 -1.04
CA LEU A 214 -6.73 15.67 -1.21
C LEU A 214 -6.84 16.17 -2.64
N GLY A 215 -6.30 15.42 -3.61
CA GLY A 215 -6.14 15.86 -4.99
C GLY A 215 -7.45 15.92 -5.77
N ILE A 216 -8.44 15.05 -5.49
CA ILE A 216 -9.73 15.11 -6.18
C ILE A 216 -10.74 15.91 -5.37
N VAL A 217 -10.96 15.58 -4.08
CA VAL A 217 -12.08 16.19 -3.35
C VAL A 217 -11.73 17.58 -2.82
N VAL A 218 -10.60 17.75 -2.12
CA VAL A 218 -10.23 19.06 -1.54
C VAL A 218 -9.85 20.06 -2.62
N HIS A 219 -9.01 19.66 -3.59
CA HIS A 219 -8.66 20.53 -4.71
C HIS A 219 -9.84 20.76 -5.66
N GLY A 220 -10.73 19.76 -5.82
CA GLY A 220 -11.96 19.94 -6.58
C GLY A 220 -12.93 20.94 -5.94
N MET A 221 -13.05 20.96 -4.61
CA MET A 221 -13.76 22.00 -3.88
C MET A 221 -13.19 23.39 -4.20
N ALA A 222 -11.87 23.50 -4.16
CA ALA A 222 -11.17 24.75 -4.50
C ALA A 222 -11.35 25.15 -5.97
N TYR A 223 -11.46 24.17 -6.88
CA TYR A 223 -11.57 24.40 -8.32
C TYR A 223 -13.01 24.69 -8.76
N CYS A 224 -13.97 23.84 -8.36
CA CYS A 224 -15.37 23.88 -8.81
C CYS A 224 -16.28 24.73 -7.91
N GLY A 225 -15.94 24.92 -6.65
CA GLY A 225 -16.78 25.65 -5.69
C GLY A 225 -17.92 24.83 -5.10
N TYR A 226 -17.87 23.51 -5.12
CA TYR A 226 -18.89 22.65 -4.51
C TYR A 226 -18.74 22.55 -2.98
N THR A 227 -19.79 22.04 -2.32
CA THR A 227 -19.80 21.78 -0.88
C THR A 227 -19.27 20.38 -0.60
N VAL A 228 -18.40 20.23 0.39
CA VAL A 228 -17.93 18.93 0.91
C VAL A 228 -18.64 18.62 2.23
N VAL A 229 -19.32 17.48 2.31
CA VAL A 229 -19.80 16.88 3.56
C VAL A 229 -18.71 15.95 4.06
N LEU A 230 -17.95 16.41 5.06
CA LEU A 230 -16.72 15.75 5.52
C LEU A 230 -17.01 14.77 6.65
N HIS A 231 -16.54 13.54 6.49
CA HIS A 231 -16.52 12.53 7.54
C HIS A 231 -15.08 12.30 8.03
N GLU A 232 -14.92 12.14 9.33
CA GLU A 232 -13.62 11.83 9.94
C GLU A 232 -13.10 10.49 9.47
N ARG A 233 -14.02 9.52 9.35
CA ARG A 233 -13.77 8.16 8.86
C ARG A 233 -15.02 7.62 8.16
N PHE A 234 -14.84 6.55 7.40
CA PHE A 234 -15.94 5.88 6.75
C PHE A 234 -16.75 5.01 7.75
N GLU A 235 -18.05 5.25 7.80
CA GLU A 235 -19.05 4.43 8.51
C GLU A 235 -20.27 4.27 7.59
N ALA A 236 -20.57 3.05 7.13
CA ALA A 236 -21.54 2.80 6.05
C ALA A 236 -22.94 3.37 6.36
N ALA A 237 -23.48 3.09 7.56
CA ALA A 237 -24.80 3.58 7.97
C ALA A 237 -24.86 5.12 7.96
N ARG A 238 -23.83 5.79 8.50
CA ARG A 238 -23.75 7.23 8.56
C ARG A 238 -23.59 7.86 7.18
N VAL A 239 -22.82 7.24 6.30
CA VAL A 239 -22.67 7.69 4.90
C VAL A 239 -24.03 7.69 4.20
N LEU A 240 -24.79 6.60 4.29
CA LEU A 240 -26.13 6.50 3.68
C LEU A 240 -27.11 7.53 4.27
N GLU A 241 -27.09 7.69 5.60
CA GLU A 241 -27.91 8.70 6.28
C GLU A 241 -27.59 10.13 5.82
N ASP A 242 -26.29 10.48 5.78
CA ASP A 242 -25.87 11.83 5.39
C ASP A 242 -26.06 12.09 3.89
N ILE A 243 -25.95 11.09 3.02
CA ILE A 243 -26.34 11.21 1.61
C ILE A 243 -27.80 11.67 1.51
N ARG A 244 -28.71 11.00 2.23
CA ARG A 244 -30.13 11.34 2.23
C ARG A 244 -30.39 12.72 2.86
N ARG A 245 -29.85 12.96 4.07
CA ARG A 245 -30.11 14.19 4.84
C ARG A 245 -29.57 15.43 4.14
N GLU A 246 -28.34 15.35 3.67
CA GLU A 246 -27.67 16.49 3.03
C GLU A 246 -27.96 16.56 1.53
N ARG A 247 -28.65 15.57 0.95
CA ARG A 247 -28.90 15.48 -0.50
C ARG A 247 -27.58 15.53 -1.28
N CYS A 248 -26.61 14.68 -0.89
CA CYS A 248 -25.32 14.62 -1.57
C CYS A 248 -25.51 14.18 -3.02
N THR A 249 -24.74 14.78 -3.93
CA THR A 249 -24.83 14.53 -5.38
C THR A 249 -23.68 13.67 -5.90
N VAL A 250 -22.59 13.59 -5.16
CA VAL A 250 -21.39 12.85 -5.53
C VAL A 250 -20.86 12.05 -4.34
N PHE A 251 -20.54 10.77 -4.57
CA PHE A 251 -19.80 9.93 -3.64
C PHE A 251 -18.58 9.33 -4.31
N MET A 252 -17.42 9.48 -3.67
CA MET A 252 -16.16 8.92 -4.14
C MET A 252 -15.63 7.94 -3.11
N GLY A 253 -15.36 6.70 -3.52
CA GLY A 253 -14.95 5.65 -2.59
C GLY A 253 -13.90 4.70 -3.15
N VAL A 254 -13.54 3.75 -2.30
CA VAL A 254 -12.70 2.59 -2.63
C VAL A 254 -13.56 1.32 -2.56
N PRO A 255 -13.18 0.19 -3.20
CA PRO A 255 -14.02 -1.00 -3.28
C PRO A 255 -14.56 -1.49 -1.93
N THR A 256 -13.74 -1.45 -0.87
CA THR A 256 -14.15 -1.86 0.48
C THR A 256 -15.28 -1.01 1.07
N MET A 257 -15.37 0.28 0.71
CA MET A 257 -16.47 1.14 1.11
C MET A 257 -17.78 0.68 0.45
N TYR A 258 -17.75 0.39 -0.85
CA TYR A 258 -18.91 -0.10 -1.59
C TYR A 258 -19.40 -1.46 -1.08
N ILE A 259 -18.47 -2.38 -0.77
CA ILE A 259 -18.82 -3.68 -0.18
C ILE A 259 -19.54 -3.47 1.16
N ARG A 260 -19.04 -2.58 2.03
CA ARG A 260 -19.70 -2.28 3.32
C ARG A 260 -21.06 -1.58 3.15
N LEU A 261 -21.24 -0.75 2.12
CA LEU A 261 -22.55 -0.18 1.80
C LEU A 261 -23.53 -1.27 1.33
N LEU A 262 -23.06 -2.30 0.64
CA LEU A 262 -23.87 -3.47 0.27
C LEU A 262 -24.28 -4.30 1.48
N GLU A 263 -23.40 -4.46 2.46
CA GLU A 263 -23.63 -5.23 3.70
C GLU A 263 -24.57 -4.51 4.69
N GLU A 264 -24.79 -3.18 4.52
CA GLU A 264 -25.66 -2.41 5.40
C GLU A 264 -27.12 -2.88 5.28
N LYS A 265 -27.68 -3.33 6.42
CA LYS A 265 -29.00 -4.00 6.47
C LYS A 265 -30.17 -3.03 6.39
N ASN A 266 -29.98 -1.77 6.81
CA ASN A 266 -31.02 -0.74 6.76
C ASN A 266 -31.06 -0.08 5.39
N ALA A 267 -31.37 -0.86 4.36
CA ALA A 267 -31.31 -0.49 2.95
C ALA A 267 -32.39 0.54 2.50
N SER A 268 -33.16 1.12 3.42
CA SER A 268 -34.20 2.10 3.12
C SER A 268 -33.70 3.53 2.91
N HIS A 269 -32.37 3.70 2.79
CA HIS A 269 -31.81 5.03 2.60
C HIS A 269 -31.98 5.47 1.14
N ASP A 270 -32.60 6.63 0.96
CA ASP A 270 -32.71 7.28 -0.35
C ASP A 270 -31.36 7.83 -0.79
N VAL A 271 -30.77 7.19 -1.79
CA VAL A 271 -29.51 7.62 -2.43
C VAL A 271 -29.74 8.26 -3.81
N SER A 272 -30.99 8.52 -4.19
CA SER A 272 -31.39 9.02 -5.51
C SER A 272 -30.79 10.39 -5.86
N SER A 273 -30.35 11.15 -4.84
CA SER A 273 -29.68 12.43 -5.06
C SER A 273 -28.25 12.27 -5.63
N VAL A 274 -27.63 11.09 -5.46
CA VAL A 274 -26.24 10.90 -5.92
C VAL A 274 -26.24 10.56 -7.41
N ARG A 275 -25.84 11.53 -8.21
CA ARG A 275 -25.72 11.41 -9.67
C ARG A 275 -24.42 10.75 -10.12
N LEU A 276 -23.39 10.78 -9.27
CA LEU A 276 -22.06 10.25 -9.59
C LEU A 276 -21.48 9.44 -8.42
N TRP A 277 -21.29 8.16 -8.67
CA TRP A 277 -20.57 7.23 -7.80
C TRP A 277 -19.25 6.85 -8.46
N THR A 278 -18.09 7.14 -7.83
CA THR A 278 -16.81 6.77 -8.41
C THR A 278 -16.02 5.84 -7.50
N VAL A 279 -15.33 4.87 -8.09
CA VAL A 279 -14.44 3.95 -7.39
C VAL A 279 -13.04 3.97 -7.98
N GLY A 280 -12.03 3.86 -7.12
CA GLY A 280 -10.64 3.78 -7.53
C GLY A 280 -9.72 3.38 -6.39
N SER A 281 -8.41 3.53 -6.58
CA SER A 281 -7.31 3.12 -5.68
C SER A 281 -7.11 1.60 -5.56
N ALA A 282 -8.08 0.80 -5.95
CA ALA A 282 -8.00 -0.66 -6.08
C ALA A 282 -9.04 -1.13 -7.10
N PRO A 283 -8.88 -2.34 -7.70
CA PRO A 283 -9.87 -2.92 -8.59
C PRO A 283 -11.20 -3.21 -7.88
N MET A 284 -12.32 -2.88 -8.54
CA MET A 284 -13.65 -3.24 -8.05
C MET A 284 -13.98 -4.67 -8.49
N PRO A 285 -14.35 -5.58 -7.56
CA PRO A 285 -14.83 -6.91 -7.95
C PRO A 285 -16.11 -6.79 -8.80
N VAL A 286 -16.16 -7.50 -9.93
CA VAL A 286 -17.28 -7.44 -10.87
C VAL A 286 -18.60 -7.84 -10.20
N ASP A 287 -18.57 -8.85 -9.33
CA ASP A 287 -19.74 -9.27 -8.54
C ASP A 287 -20.26 -8.14 -7.64
N ALA A 288 -19.37 -7.45 -6.92
CA ALA A 288 -19.76 -6.32 -6.08
C ALA A 288 -20.28 -5.13 -6.89
N PHE A 289 -19.72 -4.87 -8.07
CA PHE A 289 -20.23 -3.88 -9.02
C PHE A 289 -21.67 -4.17 -9.44
N ASN A 290 -21.94 -5.42 -9.84
CA ASN A 290 -23.28 -5.85 -10.29
C ASN A 290 -24.30 -5.80 -9.13
N LYS A 291 -23.93 -6.29 -7.95
CA LYS A 291 -24.79 -6.23 -6.74
C LYS A 291 -25.09 -4.79 -6.33
N PHE A 292 -24.14 -3.87 -6.49
CA PHE A 292 -24.37 -2.46 -6.19
C PHE A 292 -25.40 -1.85 -7.14
N LYS A 293 -25.29 -2.16 -8.45
CA LYS A 293 -26.28 -1.76 -9.46
C LYS A 293 -27.66 -2.34 -9.15
N GLU A 294 -27.73 -3.62 -8.78
CA GLU A 294 -29.01 -4.27 -8.42
C GLU A 294 -29.65 -3.64 -7.18
N LYS A 295 -28.85 -3.42 -6.10
CA LYS A 295 -29.38 -2.90 -4.82
C LYS A 295 -29.78 -1.42 -4.90
N PHE A 296 -28.97 -0.57 -5.55
CA PHE A 296 -29.14 0.88 -5.52
C PHE A 296 -29.62 1.49 -6.84
N GLY A 297 -29.73 0.68 -7.90
CA GLY A 297 -30.19 1.13 -9.24
C GLY A 297 -29.19 2.02 -9.98
N VAL A 298 -27.93 2.06 -9.55
CA VAL A 298 -26.90 2.97 -10.11
C VAL A 298 -25.65 2.21 -10.52
N GLU A 299 -24.96 2.71 -11.56
CA GLU A 299 -23.69 2.17 -12.01
C GLU A 299 -22.54 2.98 -11.42
N ILE A 300 -21.58 2.29 -10.82
CA ILE A 300 -20.34 2.89 -10.33
C ILE A 300 -19.45 3.24 -11.53
N LEU A 301 -18.78 4.38 -11.47
CA LEU A 301 -17.78 4.80 -12.43
C LEU A 301 -16.40 4.36 -11.93
N GLU A 302 -15.83 3.34 -12.56
CA GLU A 302 -14.46 2.91 -12.27
C GLU A 302 -13.46 3.81 -12.97
N ARG A 303 -12.37 4.12 -12.27
CA ARG A 303 -11.26 4.92 -12.76
C ARG A 303 -9.93 4.41 -12.21
N TYR A 304 -8.83 4.68 -12.93
CA TYR A 304 -7.49 4.29 -12.55
C TYR A 304 -6.55 5.47 -12.49
N GLY A 305 -5.56 5.34 -11.64
CA GLY A 305 -4.45 6.25 -11.49
C GLY A 305 -3.68 5.99 -10.21
N MET A 306 -2.68 6.81 -9.96
CA MET A 306 -1.74 6.64 -8.87
C MET A 306 -1.27 8.01 -8.35
N THR A 307 -0.56 8.01 -7.23
CA THR A 307 -0.06 9.25 -6.63
C THR A 307 0.77 10.06 -7.62
N GLU A 308 1.63 9.39 -8.36
CA GLU A 308 2.55 9.95 -9.33
C GLU A 308 1.86 10.62 -10.55
N THR A 309 0.52 10.50 -10.64
CA THR A 309 -0.26 11.05 -11.77
C THR A 309 -1.40 11.99 -11.36
N SER A 310 -1.44 12.48 -10.12
CA SER A 310 -2.22 13.61 -9.56
C SER A 310 -3.77 13.54 -9.59
N PRO A 311 -4.45 12.45 -9.33
CA PRO A 311 -4.12 11.05 -9.33
C PRO A 311 -4.71 10.23 -10.49
N VAL A 312 -5.53 10.82 -11.44
CA VAL A 312 -6.31 10.06 -12.42
C VAL A 312 -5.61 10.01 -13.78
N ILE A 313 -5.52 8.81 -14.34
CA ILE A 313 -5.00 8.51 -15.68
C ILE A 313 -6.15 8.19 -16.64
N THR A 314 -7.05 7.29 -16.21
CA THR A 314 -8.19 6.84 -17.01
C THR A 314 -9.49 6.90 -16.21
N SER A 315 -10.59 7.06 -16.90
CA SER A 315 -11.94 7.09 -16.31
C SER A 315 -12.96 6.50 -17.28
N ASN A 316 -13.83 5.62 -16.77
CA ASN A 316 -15.06 5.34 -17.50
C ASN A 316 -15.85 6.64 -17.72
N PRO A 317 -16.60 6.78 -18.81
CA PRO A 317 -17.34 8.00 -19.11
C PRO A 317 -18.49 8.22 -18.12
N TYR A 318 -18.69 9.47 -17.70
CA TYR A 318 -19.86 9.84 -16.91
C TYR A 318 -21.14 9.70 -17.72
N ARG A 319 -21.11 10.15 -18.99
CA ARG A 319 -22.17 9.95 -19.97
C ARG A 319 -21.66 9.00 -21.06
N GLY A 320 -22.27 7.83 -21.19
CA GLY A 320 -21.86 6.85 -22.18
C GLY A 320 -21.74 5.41 -21.61
N ARG A 321 -21.12 4.55 -22.38
CA ARG A 321 -21.00 3.12 -22.02
C ARG A 321 -19.89 2.93 -20.98
N ARG A 322 -20.22 2.36 -19.83
CA ARG A 322 -19.27 1.86 -18.84
C ARG A 322 -19.07 0.36 -19.05
N LYS A 323 -17.82 -0.07 -19.02
CA LYS A 323 -17.48 -1.49 -19.15
C LYS A 323 -17.03 -2.02 -17.79
N ALA A 324 -17.78 -2.95 -17.21
CA ALA A 324 -17.41 -3.58 -15.94
C ALA A 324 -16.02 -4.25 -16.03
N GLY A 325 -15.18 -4.07 -15.02
CA GLY A 325 -13.79 -4.56 -14.99
C GLY A 325 -12.80 -3.70 -15.77
N SER A 326 -13.27 -2.73 -16.57
CA SER A 326 -12.42 -1.74 -17.22
C SER A 326 -12.40 -0.45 -16.39
N VAL A 327 -11.25 0.20 -16.37
CA VAL A 327 -11.04 1.50 -15.73
C VAL A 327 -11.22 2.69 -16.70
N GLY A 328 -11.77 2.40 -17.90
CA GLY A 328 -12.09 3.40 -18.92
C GLY A 328 -10.91 3.80 -19.82
N PRO A 329 -11.16 4.68 -20.79
CA PRO A 329 -10.12 5.26 -21.65
C PRO A 329 -9.28 6.31 -20.88
N PRO A 330 -8.12 6.71 -21.44
CA PRO A 330 -7.34 7.84 -20.90
C PRO A 330 -8.20 9.10 -20.85
N ILE A 331 -8.02 9.89 -19.79
CA ILE A 331 -8.69 11.19 -19.69
C ILE A 331 -8.06 12.18 -20.68
N PRO A 332 -8.80 13.19 -21.15
CA PRO A 332 -8.28 14.22 -22.06
C PRO A 332 -6.98 14.85 -21.54
N GLY A 333 -5.98 14.97 -22.41
CA GLY A 333 -4.65 15.51 -22.10
C GLY A 333 -3.67 14.49 -21.51
N VAL A 334 -4.06 13.23 -21.38
CA VAL A 334 -3.18 12.13 -20.98
C VAL A 334 -2.98 11.17 -22.15
N ASP A 335 -1.73 11.02 -22.60
CA ASP A 335 -1.33 9.95 -23.51
C ASP A 335 -1.07 8.68 -22.72
N LEU A 336 -1.56 7.54 -23.23
CA LEU A 336 -1.35 6.22 -22.63
C LEU A 336 -0.91 5.23 -23.70
N ALA A 337 0.10 4.45 -23.39
CA ALA A 337 0.56 3.33 -24.20
C ALA A 337 0.69 2.05 -23.36
N ILE A 338 0.54 0.91 -24.01
CA ILE A 338 0.92 -0.39 -23.46
C ILE A 338 2.24 -0.77 -24.09
N LEU A 339 3.29 -0.95 -23.28
CA LEU A 339 4.66 -1.19 -23.75
C LEU A 339 5.10 -2.62 -23.46
N ASP A 340 5.84 -3.21 -24.43
CA ASP A 340 6.57 -4.46 -24.19
C ASP A 340 7.85 -4.21 -23.34
N ASP A 341 8.63 -5.28 -23.09
CA ASP A 341 9.86 -5.18 -22.31
C ASP A 341 10.99 -4.44 -23.08
N ASP A 342 10.87 -4.24 -24.41
CA ASP A 342 11.78 -3.45 -25.24
C ASP A 342 11.33 -1.97 -25.37
N GLY A 343 10.20 -1.59 -24.74
CA GLY A 343 9.64 -0.23 -24.79
C GLY A 343 8.85 0.08 -26.07
N ARG A 344 8.46 -0.93 -26.86
CA ARG A 344 7.63 -0.76 -28.06
C ARG A 344 6.15 -0.81 -27.70
N THR A 345 5.35 0.01 -28.35
CA THR A 345 3.90 0.01 -28.16
C THR A 345 3.26 -1.25 -28.71
N LEU A 346 2.46 -1.92 -27.87
CA LEU A 346 1.68 -3.11 -28.21
C LEU A 346 0.31 -2.74 -28.80
N PRO A 347 -0.23 -3.57 -29.71
CA PRO A 347 -1.58 -3.40 -30.26
C PRO A 347 -2.66 -3.72 -29.21
N PRO A 348 -3.94 -3.31 -29.46
CA PRO A 348 -5.08 -3.69 -28.63
C PRO A 348 -5.15 -5.20 -28.38
N GLY A 349 -5.53 -5.58 -27.16
CA GLY A 349 -5.64 -6.99 -26.70
C GLY A 349 -4.38 -7.56 -26.08
N GLU A 350 -3.20 -7.02 -26.39
CA GLU A 350 -1.93 -7.49 -25.82
C GLU A 350 -1.63 -6.87 -24.46
N VAL A 351 -1.01 -7.68 -23.59
CA VAL A 351 -0.68 -7.28 -22.20
C VAL A 351 0.76 -6.80 -22.13
N GLY A 352 0.95 -5.58 -21.62
CA GLY A 352 2.25 -4.98 -21.37
C GLY A 352 2.20 -3.97 -20.22
N GLU A 353 3.29 -3.24 -20.04
CA GLU A 353 3.39 -2.19 -19.02
C GLU A 353 2.61 -0.95 -19.45
N ILE A 354 1.78 -0.42 -18.53
CA ILE A 354 1.08 0.84 -18.74
C ILE A 354 2.07 1.97 -18.59
N ALA A 355 2.23 2.76 -19.64
CA ALA A 355 3.07 3.94 -19.66
C ALA A 355 2.24 5.17 -20.01
N VAL A 356 2.56 6.32 -19.38
CA VAL A 356 1.75 7.53 -19.53
C VAL A 356 2.59 8.79 -19.71
N ARG A 357 2.02 9.77 -20.41
CA ARG A 357 2.52 11.15 -20.52
C ARG A 357 1.35 12.10 -20.33
N GLY A 358 1.63 13.22 -19.68
CA GLY A 358 0.60 14.26 -19.51
C GLY A 358 0.98 15.30 -18.48
N PRO A 359 0.26 16.42 -18.46
CA PRO A 359 0.50 17.49 -17.50
C PRO A 359 0.18 17.10 -16.05
N ASN A 360 -0.49 15.98 -15.83
CA ASN A 360 -0.83 15.42 -14.53
C ASN A 360 0.29 14.55 -13.93
N VAL A 361 1.33 14.20 -14.71
CA VAL A 361 2.43 13.35 -14.25
C VAL A 361 3.39 14.14 -13.37
N MET A 362 3.83 13.55 -12.27
CA MET A 362 4.73 14.16 -11.27
C MET A 362 6.02 14.73 -11.87
N LYS A 363 6.65 15.65 -11.15
CA LYS A 363 7.96 16.20 -11.49
C LYS A 363 9.10 15.18 -11.30
N GLY A 364 8.90 14.17 -10.44
CA GLY A 364 9.88 13.15 -10.07
C GLY A 364 9.79 12.82 -8.58
N TYR A 365 10.69 11.97 -8.10
CA TYR A 365 10.78 11.61 -6.68
C TYR A 365 11.75 12.53 -5.94
N TRP A 366 11.34 13.01 -4.76
CA TRP A 366 12.12 13.91 -3.91
C TRP A 366 13.44 13.27 -3.48
N ASN A 367 14.57 13.95 -3.79
CA ASN A 367 15.94 13.49 -3.50
C ASN A 367 16.26 12.07 -4.02
N ARG A 368 15.64 11.64 -5.14
CA ARG A 368 15.80 10.31 -5.75
C ARG A 368 15.94 10.45 -7.26
N GLN A 369 17.13 10.93 -7.70
CA GLN A 369 17.36 11.17 -9.11
C GLN A 369 17.37 9.86 -9.92
N VAL A 370 18.06 8.82 -9.45
CA VAL A 370 18.17 7.54 -10.15
C VAL A 370 16.79 6.90 -10.33
N GLU A 371 16.00 6.84 -9.25
CA GLU A 371 14.66 6.26 -9.32
C GLU A 371 13.69 7.12 -10.16
N THR A 372 13.95 8.42 -10.28
CA THR A 372 13.20 9.29 -11.17
C THR A 372 13.54 8.97 -12.63
N GLU A 373 14.83 8.88 -12.98
CA GLU A 373 15.30 8.53 -14.32
C GLU A 373 14.80 7.14 -14.74
N GLU A 374 14.83 6.15 -13.83
CA GLU A 374 14.25 4.82 -14.07
C GLU A 374 12.75 4.86 -14.33
N ALA A 375 12.00 5.71 -13.61
CA ALA A 375 10.56 5.85 -13.78
C ALA A 375 10.18 6.59 -15.08
N PHE A 376 11.09 7.41 -15.62
CA PHE A 376 10.90 8.17 -16.86
C PHE A 376 11.84 7.66 -17.95
N SER A 377 11.50 6.58 -18.60
CA SER A 377 12.27 6.00 -19.69
C SER A 377 11.58 6.18 -21.04
N GLY A 378 12.33 6.41 -22.11
CA GLY A 378 11.78 6.56 -23.47
C GLY A 378 10.77 7.70 -23.63
N GLY A 379 10.80 8.71 -22.75
CA GLY A 379 9.82 9.81 -22.74
C GLY A 379 8.47 9.47 -22.14
N TRP A 380 8.34 8.32 -21.48
CA TRP A 380 7.16 7.85 -20.79
C TRP A 380 7.41 7.72 -19.29
N PHE A 381 6.38 8.00 -18.51
CA PHE A 381 6.34 7.58 -17.12
C PHE A 381 5.82 6.14 -17.04
N HIS A 382 6.64 5.23 -16.51
CA HIS A 382 6.36 3.82 -16.33
C HIS A 382 5.62 3.60 -15.01
N THR A 383 4.36 3.15 -15.10
CA THR A 383 3.52 3.00 -13.89
C THR A 383 3.90 1.79 -13.04
N GLY A 384 4.59 0.80 -13.63
CA GLY A 384 4.83 -0.50 -13.02
C GLY A 384 3.58 -1.38 -12.92
N ASP A 385 2.45 -0.92 -13.44
CA ASP A 385 1.21 -1.69 -13.58
C ASP A 385 1.12 -2.30 -14.98
N LEU A 386 0.57 -3.50 -15.09
CA LEU A 386 0.34 -4.21 -16.35
C LEU A 386 -1.12 -4.09 -16.75
N GLY A 387 -1.35 -3.88 -18.04
CA GLY A 387 -2.70 -3.75 -18.58
C GLY A 387 -2.76 -4.04 -20.07
N LYS A 388 -3.95 -3.95 -20.60
CA LYS A 388 -4.23 -4.01 -22.03
C LYS A 388 -5.34 -3.04 -22.40
N LEU A 389 -5.30 -2.51 -23.62
CA LEU A 389 -6.40 -1.77 -24.21
C LEU A 389 -7.28 -2.72 -25.02
N ASP A 390 -8.59 -2.49 -25.04
CA ASP A 390 -9.45 -3.10 -26.03
C ASP A 390 -9.52 -2.25 -27.32
N GLU A 391 -10.25 -2.72 -28.32
CA GLU A 391 -10.41 -2.03 -29.61
C GLU A 391 -11.08 -0.65 -29.50
N ASP A 392 -11.89 -0.44 -28.45
CA ASP A 392 -12.54 0.85 -28.15
C ASP A 392 -11.64 1.79 -27.29
N GLY A 393 -10.40 1.36 -26.97
CA GLY A 393 -9.45 2.13 -26.17
C GLY A 393 -9.70 2.09 -24.64
N TYR A 394 -10.51 1.16 -24.15
CA TYR A 394 -10.73 0.97 -22.72
C TYR A 394 -9.61 0.17 -22.10
N LEU A 395 -9.06 0.67 -20.99
CA LEU A 395 -7.98 0.03 -20.26
C LEU A 395 -8.51 -1.01 -19.27
N TYR A 396 -7.88 -2.18 -19.28
CA TYR A 396 -8.07 -3.26 -18.32
C TYR A 396 -6.77 -3.48 -17.57
N ILE A 397 -6.79 -3.32 -16.23
CA ILE A 397 -5.63 -3.59 -15.37
C ILE A 397 -5.53 -5.10 -15.15
N VAL A 398 -4.37 -5.66 -15.46
CA VAL A 398 -4.10 -7.11 -15.33
C VAL A 398 -3.37 -7.41 -14.02
N GLY A 399 -2.52 -6.49 -13.56
CA GLY A 399 -1.77 -6.66 -12.31
C GLY A 399 -0.60 -5.70 -12.21
N ARG A 400 0.33 -6.01 -11.30
CA ARG A 400 1.60 -5.28 -11.18
C ARG A 400 2.75 -6.07 -11.78
N LYS A 401 3.66 -5.39 -12.49
CA LYS A 401 4.84 -6.02 -13.09
C LYS A 401 5.67 -6.78 -12.04
N LYS A 402 5.80 -6.23 -10.84
CA LYS A 402 6.55 -6.82 -9.72
C LYS A 402 5.78 -7.88 -8.92
N GLU A 403 4.47 -7.97 -9.11
CA GLU A 403 3.60 -8.98 -8.46
C GLU A 403 3.27 -10.13 -9.43
N MET A 404 3.66 -10.03 -10.69
CA MET A 404 3.52 -11.10 -11.67
C MET A 404 4.32 -12.31 -11.23
N ILE A 405 3.67 -13.45 -11.17
CA ILE A 405 4.25 -14.73 -10.73
C ILE A 405 4.81 -15.46 -11.94
N ILE A 406 6.06 -15.93 -11.85
CA ILE A 406 6.70 -16.72 -12.91
C ILE A 406 6.73 -18.18 -12.46
N ALA A 407 5.65 -18.90 -12.77
CA ALA A 407 5.52 -20.31 -12.43
C ALA A 407 5.94 -21.21 -13.60
N SER A 408 7.05 -21.95 -13.46
CA SER A 408 7.59 -22.82 -14.53
C SER A 408 7.80 -22.11 -15.88
N GLY A 409 8.21 -20.83 -15.86
CA GLY A 409 8.41 -20.01 -17.05
C GLY A 409 7.14 -19.35 -17.61
N PHE A 410 5.96 -19.65 -17.06
CA PHE A 410 4.71 -19.02 -17.46
C PHE A 410 4.39 -17.80 -16.58
N LYS A 411 3.93 -16.72 -17.22
CA LYS A 411 3.45 -15.52 -16.53
C LYS A 411 2.05 -15.77 -15.98
N VAL A 412 1.89 -15.66 -14.66
CA VAL A 412 0.60 -15.76 -13.97
C VAL A 412 0.32 -14.41 -13.29
N PHE A 413 -0.83 -13.85 -13.57
CA PHE A 413 -1.26 -12.59 -13.00
C PHE A 413 -2.15 -12.85 -11.78
N PRO A 414 -1.77 -12.41 -10.56
CA PRO A 414 -2.55 -12.65 -9.36
C PRO A 414 -4.03 -12.32 -9.50
N ARG A 415 -4.34 -11.16 -10.09
CA ARG A 415 -5.72 -10.69 -10.25
C ARG A 415 -6.61 -11.64 -11.06
N GLU A 416 -6.09 -12.25 -12.12
CA GLU A 416 -6.86 -13.23 -12.90
C GLU A 416 -7.27 -14.43 -12.05
N VAL A 417 -6.38 -14.89 -11.20
CA VAL A 417 -6.64 -15.99 -10.28
C VAL A 417 -7.58 -15.57 -9.15
N GLU A 418 -7.38 -14.36 -8.61
CA GLU A 418 -8.24 -13.76 -7.57
C GLU A 418 -9.68 -13.61 -8.05
N GLU A 419 -9.90 -13.14 -9.27
CA GLU A 419 -11.24 -12.98 -9.86
C GLU A 419 -11.98 -14.32 -9.97
N VAL A 420 -11.29 -15.38 -10.36
CA VAL A 420 -11.90 -16.73 -10.44
C VAL A 420 -12.24 -17.25 -9.04
N ILE A 421 -11.31 -17.17 -8.09
CA ILE A 421 -11.55 -17.63 -6.71
C ILE A 421 -12.69 -16.83 -6.05
N HIS A 422 -12.76 -15.52 -6.29
CA HIS A 422 -13.79 -14.65 -5.72
C HIS A 422 -15.20 -14.97 -6.23
N GLN A 423 -15.35 -15.58 -7.41
CA GLN A 423 -16.64 -16.05 -7.93
C GLN A 423 -17.18 -17.28 -7.17
N HIS A 424 -16.35 -17.94 -6.34
CA HIS A 424 -16.82 -19.04 -5.52
C HIS A 424 -17.80 -18.56 -4.44
N PRO A 425 -19.01 -19.18 -4.29
CA PRO A 425 -20.10 -18.66 -3.45
C PRO A 425 -19.73 -18.46 -1.98
N LYS A 426 -18.80 -19.26 -1.47
CA LYS A 426 -18.37 -19.22 -0.05
C LYS A 426 -17.21 -18.26 0.21
N VAL A 427 -16.57 -17.69 -0.83
CA VAL A 427 -15.43 -16.80 -0.68
C VAL A 427 -15.88 -15.37 -0.46
N LYS A 428 -15.33 -14.72 0.57
CA LYS A 428 -15.53 -13.29 0.90
C LYS A 428 -14.43 -12.42 0.30
N GLU A 429 -13.18 -12.81 0.52
CA GLU A 429 -12.00 -12.11 0.00
C GLU A 429 -10.92 -13.12 -0.40
N VAL A 430 -10.06 -12.71 -1.30
CA VAL A 430 -8.90 -13.50 -1.73
C VAL A 430 -7.72 -12.59 -2.05
N ALA A 431 -6.52 -13.08 -1.79
CA ALA A 431 -5.26 -12.48 -2.27
C ALA A 431 -4.35 -13.59 -2.78
N VAL A 432 -3.73 -13.36 -3.94
CA VAL A 432 -2.84 -14.31 -4.59
C VAL A 432 -1.43 -13.74 -4.66
N VAL A 433 -0.44 -14.56 -4.31
CA VAL A 433 0.97 -14.17 -4.31
C VAL A 433 1.84 -15.29 -4.89
N GLY A 434 2.98 -14.89 -5.46
CA GLY A 434 4.05 -15.83 -5.78
C GLY A 434 4.89 -16.11 -4.56
N ILE A 435 5.14 -17.38 -4.29
CA ILE A 435 6.14 -17.81 -3.31
C ILE A 435 7.24 -18.59 -4.01
N PRO A 436 8.51 -18.45 -3.57
CA PRO A 436 9.63 -19.18 -4.17
C PRO A 436 9.40 -20.68 -4.18
N ASP A 437 9.73 -21.33 -5.31
CA ASP A 437 9.73 -22.77 -5.47
C ASP A 437 11.03 -23.22 -6.13
N PRO A 438 11.76 -24.20 -5.56
CA PRO A 438 13.09 -24.59 -6.05
C PRO A 438 13.09 -25.24 -7.44
N VAL A 439 11.94 -25.76 -7.90
CA VAL A 439 11.81 -26.45 -9.20
C VAL A 439 11.17 -25.55 -10.25
N ARG A 440 10.24 -24.70 -9.83
CA ARG A 440 9.37 -23.92 -10.72
C ARG A 440 9.71 -22.43 -10.78
N GLY A 441 10.67 -21.97 -9.98
CA GLY A 441 10.93 -20.57 -9.74
C GLY A 441 9.95 -19.99 -8.72
N GLU A 442 8.66 -20.01 -9.04
CA GLU A 442 7.59 -19.60 -8.10
C GLU A 442 6.39 -20.56 -8.16
N ASN A 443 5.69 -20.68 -7.03
CA ASN A 443 4.36 -21.28 -6.94
C ASN A 443 3.31 -20.22 -6.70
N VAL A 444 2.12 -20.46 -7.20
CA VAL A 444 0.94 -19.62 -6.94
C VAL A 444 0.36 -20.04 -5.58
N LYS A 445 0.27 -19.10 -4.64
CA LYS A 445 -0.36 -19.26 -3.33
C LYS A 445 -1.56 -18.35 -3.20
N ALA A 446 -2.69 -18.88 -2.76
CA ALA A 446 -3.92 -18.13 -2.50
C ALA A 446 -4.22 -18.06 -1.00
N PHE A 447 -4.46 -16.86 -0.49
CA PHE A 447 -5.02 -16.61 0.84
C PHE A 447 -6.50 -16.33 0.68
N VAL A 448 -7.34 -17.13 1.34
CA VAL A 448 -8.80 -17.11 1.15
C VAL A 448 -9.49 -16.77 2.47
N VAL A 449 -10.33 -15.73 2.45
CA VAL A 449 -11.26 -15.41 3.53
C VAL A 449 -12.63 -15.94 3.14
N LEU A 450 -13.22 -16.78 3.96
CA LEU A 450 -14.57 -17.28 3.76
C LEU A 450 -15.61 -16.29 4.29
N LYS A 451 -16.83 -16.38 3.76
CA LYS A 451 -17.98 -15.67 4.31
C LYS A 451 -18.31 -16.19 5.71
N ASP A 452 -18.90 -15.34 6.53
CA ASP A 452 -19.24 -15.65 7.91
C ASP A 452 -20.15 -16.89 8.00
N GLY A 453 -19.70 -17.89 8.76
CA GLY A 453 -20.40 -19.17 8.92
C GLY A 453 -20.16 -20.21 7.82
N GLU A 454 -19.50 -19.86 6.73
CA GLU A 454 -19.19 -20.79 5.64
C GLU A 454 -17.95 -21.64 5.96
N LYS A 455 -17.94 -22.86 5.40
CA LYS A 455 -16.78 -23.77 5.43
C LYS A 455 -16.51 -24.26 4.00
N ALA A 456 -15.27 -24.25 3.60
CA ALA A 456 -14.82 -24.81 2.33
C ALA A 456 -13.51 -25.59 2.54
N THR A 457 -13.28 -26.60 1.71
CA THR A 457 -12.01 -27.32 1.69
C THR A 457 -11.10 -26.75 0.59
N VAL A 458 -9.82 -27.09 0.65
CA VAL A 458 -8.84 -26.71 -0.39
C VAL A 458 -9.26 -27.30 -1.73
N GLU A 459 -9.67 -28.55 -1.73
CA GLU A 459 -10.06 -29.30 -2.93
C GLU A 459 -11.27 -28.66 -3.61
N GLU A 460 -12.25 -28.15 -2.84
CA GLU A 460 -13.43 -27.45 -3.35
C GLU A 460 -13.06 -26.17 -4.11
N ILE A 461 -12.16 -25.35 -3.53
CA ILE A 461 -11.72 -24.11 -4.17
C ILE A 461 -10.79 -24.42 -5.37
N GLU A 462 -9.94 -25.42 -5.26
CA GLU A 462 -9.05 -25.84 -6.34
C GLU A 462 -9.86 -26.38 -7.54
N GLU A 463 -10.88 -27.19 -7.30
CA GLU A 463 -11.77 -27.68 -8.36
C GLU A 463 -12.50 -26.53 -9.06
N HIS A 464 -12.95 -25.53 -8.30
CA HIS A 464 -13.54 -24.32 -8.88
C HIS A 464 -12.56 -23.59 -9.81
N CYS A 465 -11.30 -23.43 -9.37
CA CYS A 465 -10.24 -22.83 -10.20
C CYS A 465 -9.98 -23.62 -11.48
N ARG A 466 -9.91 -24.94 -11.41
CA ARG A 466 -9.64 -25.82 -12.56
C ARG A 466 -10.68 -25.73 -13.68
N LYS A 467 -11.91 -25.31 -13.37
CA LYS A 467 -12.98 -25.12 -14.34
C LYS A 467 -12.75 -23.90 -15.25
N SER A 468 -11.99 -22.91 -14.78
CA SER A 468 -11.86 -21.61 -15.44
C SER A 468 -10.42 -21.20 -15.74
N LEU A 469 -9.43 -21.81 -15.08
CA LEU A 469 -8.02 -21.45 -15.19
C LEU A 469 -7.21 -22.57 -15.87
N ALA A 470 -6.21 -22.16 -16.66
CA ALA A 470 -5.18 -23.09 -17.13
C ALA A 470 -4.42 -23.71 -15.93
N ALA A 471 -4.00 -24.97 -16.06
CA ALA A 471 -3.42 -25.74 -14.97
C ALA A 471 -2.22 -25.08 -14.27
N PHE A 472 -1.42 -24.30 -15.00
CA PHE A 472 -0.26 -23.58 -14.43
C PHE A 472 -0.65 -22.33 -13.63
N LYS A 473 -1.88 -21.82 -13.78
CA LYS A 473 -2.44 -20.66 -13.04
C LYS A 473 -3.16 -21.08 -11.75
N VAL A 474 -3.57 -22.36 -11.65
CA VAL A 474 -4.28 -22.85 -10.45
C VAL A 474 -3.33 -22.81 -9.25
N PRO A 475 -3.72 -22.15 -8.13
CA PRO A 475 -2.90 -22.16 -6.94
C PRO A 475 -2.62 -23.57 -6.44
N ARG A 476 -1.40 -23.82 -6.02
CA ARG A 476 -0.99 -25.11 -5.43
C ARG A 476 -1.05 -25.08 -3.90
N ILE A 477 -1.08 -23.90 -3.35
CA ILE A 477 -1.12 -23.68 -1.91
C ILE A 477 -2.28 -22.74 -1.63
N PHE A 478 -3.19 -23.21 -0.76
CA PHE A 478 -4.30 -22.42 -0.26
C PHE A 478 -4.15 -22.28 1.25
N GLU A 479 -4.32 -21.06 1.76
CA GLU A 479 -4.33 -20.77 3.19
C GLU A 479 -5.61 -20.01 3.53
N PHE A 480 -6.45 -20.59 4.40
CA PHE A 480 -7.62 -19.91 4.91
C PHE A 480 -7.21 -18.97 6.04
N VAL A 481 -7.58 -17.69 5.92
CA VAL A 481 -7.23 -16.62 6.85
C VAL A 481 -8.48 -15.85 7.29
N GLU A 482 -8.41 -15.22 8.45
CA GLU A 482 -9.54 -14.42 8.97
C GLU A 482 -9.70 -13.09 8.22
N ALA A 483 -8.61 -12.48 7.75
CA ALA A 483 -8.62 -11.22 7.02
C ALA A 483 -7.38 -11.06 6.13
N ILE A 484 -7.53 -10.34 5.02
CA ILE A 484 -6.42 -9.88 4.18
C ILE A 484 -5.89 -8.54 4.73
N PRO A 485 -4.58 -8.42 5.04
CA PRO A 485 -3.98 -7.16 5.49
C PRO A 485 -4.16 -6.06 4.44
N ARG A 486 -4.57 -4.85 4.88
CA ARG A 486 -4.83 -3.72 3.97
C ARG A 486 -4.18 -2.43 4.45
N THR A 487 -3.89 -1.54 3.52
CA THR A 487 -3.50 -0.15 3.81
C THR A 487 -4.71 0.65 4.30
N ALA A 488 -4.47 1.85 4.86
CA ALA A 488 -5.54 2.79 5.22
C ALA A 488 -6.43 3.20 4.03
N SER A 489 -5.90 3.13 2.81
CA SER A 489 -6.65 3.36 1.56
C SER A 489 -7.37 2.10 1.05
N GLY A 490 -7.40 1.01 1.83
CA GLY A 490 -8.11 -0.24 1.50
C GLY A 490 -7.36 -1.18 0.54
N LYS A 491 -6.13 -0.86 0.13
CA LYS A 491 -5.33 -1.69 -0.78
C LYS A 491 -4.73 -2.89 -0.05
N ALA A 492 -4.86 -4.10 -0.62
CA ALA A 492 -4.24 -5.31 -0.07
C ALA A 492 -2.71 -5.19 0.02
N LEU A 493 -2.15 -5.65 1.14
CA LEU A 493 -0.70 -5.66 1.39
C LEU A 493 -0.12 -7.03 1.00
N ASN A 494 -0.18 -7.37 -0.29
CA ASN A 494 0.31 -8.64 -0.84
C ASN A 494 1.75 -8.94 -0.41
N ARG A 495 2.59 -7.90 -0.23
CA ARG A 495 3.95 -8.04 0.28
C ARG A 495 4.03 -8.64 1.69
N MET A 496 3.06 -8.37 2.56
CA MET A 496 3.01 -8.99 3.90
C MET A 496 2.60 -10.46 3.83
N LEU A 497 1.78 -10.82 2.84
CA LEU A 497 1.36 -12.18 2.57
C LEU A 497 2.44 -12.99 1.86
N ALA A 498 3.25 -12.36 1.01
CA ALA A 498 4.36 -13.00 0.30
C ALA A 498 5.59 -13.28 1.18
N LYS A 499 5.55 -12.99 2.48
CA LYS A 499 6.61 -13.40 3.40
C LYS A 499 6.67 -14.91 3.47
N VAL A 500 7.81 -15.45 3.06
CA VAL A 500 8.08 -16.88 3.12
C VAL A 500 8.34 -17.26 4.57
N LYS A 501 7.52 -18.12 5.12
CA LYS A 501 7.74 -18.66 6.46
C LYS A 501 8.72 -19.83 6.42
N VAL A 502 9.37 -20.07 7.52
CA VAL A 502 10.30 -21.20 7.69
C VAL A 502 9.64 -22.54 7.33
N LYS A 503 8.38 -22.75 7.73
CA LYS A 503 7.59 -23.96 7.42
C LYS A 503 7.37 -24.21 5.93
N ASP A 504 7.43 -23.14 5.09
CA ASP A 504 7.19 -23.23 3.65
C ASP A 504 8.42 -23.80 2.90
N LEU A 505 9.63 -23.70 3.49
CA LEU A 505 10.89 -24.14 2.90
C LEU A 505 11.58 -25.28 3.65
N MET A 506 11.17 -25.58 4.89
CA MET A 506 11.83 -26.62 5.69
C MET A 506 11.64 -28.03 5.11
N GLU A 507 12.66 -28.87 5.21
CA GLU A 507 12.55 -30.30 5.02
C GLU A 507 11.83 -30.92 6.24
N LYS A 508 10.71 -31.60 6.01
CA LYS A 508 9.87 -32.19 7.07
C LYS A 508 10.39 -33.54 7.60
N SER A 509 11.32 -34.17 6.87
CA SER A 509 11.87 -35.49 7.25
C SER A 509 13.02 -35.35 8.26
N VAL A 510 12.67 -35.13 9.54
CA VAL A 510 13.67 -35.07 10.62
C VAL A 510 14.16 -36.45 10.96
N LYS A 511 15.48 -36.63 10.97
CA LYS A 511 16.15 -37.85 11.45
C LYS A 511 16.88 -37.54 12.74
N SER A 512 16.72 -38.42 13.73
CA SER A 512 17.39 -38.34 15.04
C SER A 512 18.24 -39.56 15.34
N ILE A 513 19.16 -39.40 16.27
CA ILE A 513 20.10 -40.45 16.67
C ILE A 513 20.54 -40.22 18.12
N ASP A 514 20.75 -41.31 18.89
CA ASP A 514 21.18 -41.22 20.29
C ASP A 514 22.61 -40.66 20.39
N ARG A 515 22.87 -39.84 21.40
CA ARG A 515 24.16 -39.18 21.66
C ARG A 515 25.33 -40.12 21.86
N ARG A 516 25.08 -41.39 22.28
CA ARG A 516 26.08 -42.40 22.52
C ARG A 516 26.51 -43.15 21.26
N THR A 517 25.77 -42.99 20.18
CA THR A 517 26.10 -43.58 18.87
C THR A 517 27.47 -43.09 18.39
N SER A 518 28.21 -43.94 17.72
CA SER A 518 29.52 -43.58 17.17
C SER A 518 29.39 -42.68 15.93
N ALA A 519 30.40 -41.84 15.69
CA ALA A 519 30.47 -40.99 14.49
C ALA A 519 30.46 -41.82 13.19
N TYR A 520 31.04 -43.04 13.22
CA TYR A 520 31.00 -43.96 12.09
C TYR A 520 29.58 -44.42 11.75
N GLU A 521 28.83 -44.87 12.76
CA GLU A 521 27.43 -45.30 12.56
C GLU A 521 26.54 -44.17 12.14
N ALA A 522 26.73 -42.97 12.71
CA ALA A 522 26.01 -41.77 12.28
C ALA A 522 26.27 -41.41 10.81
N GLY A 523 27.54 -41.50 10.37
CA GLY A 523 27.91 -41.29 8.97
C GLY A 523 27.27 -42.32 8.03
N LYS A 524 27.22 -43.58 8.44
CA LYS A 524 26.54 -44.66 7.71
C LYS A 524 25.03 -44.38 7.60
N TYR A 525 24.39 -44.02 8.71
CA TYR A 525 22.97 -43.69 8.74
C TYR A 525 22.63 -42.45 7.89
N MET A 526 23.46 -41.41 7.93
CA MET A 526 23.30 -40.24 7.05
C MET A 526 23.33 -40.61 5.57
N LYS A 527 24.26 -41.53 5.18
CA LYS A 527 24.35 -42.01 3.80
C LYS A 527 23.11 -42.81 3.39
N GLU A 528 22.68 -43.78 4.25
CA GLU A 528 21.51 -44.63 3.98
C GLU A 528 20.21 -43.81 3.92
N ALA A 529 20.05 -42.84 4.81
CA ALA A 529 18.88 -41.93 4.86
C ALA A 529 18.97 -40.77 3.86
N ASN A 530 20.09 -40.63 3.14
CA ASN A 530 20.38 -39.51 2.22
C ASN A 530 20.18 -38.11 2.86
N VAL A 531 20.68 -37.95 4.11
CA VAL A 531 20.60 -36.71 4.86
C VAL A 531 21.97 -36.17 5.25
N GLY A 532 22.13 -34.87 5.29
CA GLY A 532 23.41 -34.21 5.65
C GLY A 532 23.53 -33.81 7.11
N SER A 533 22.54 -34.11 7.95
CA SER A 533 22.54 -33.83 9.39
C SER A 533 21.57 -34.73 10.15
N LEU A 534 21.83 -34.93 11.44
CA LEU A 534 20.97 -35.68 12.37
C LEU A 534 20.76 -34.85 13.65
N ILE A 535 19.57 -34.88 14.18
CA ILE A 535 19.29 -34.35 15.52
C ILE A 535 19.83 -35.36 16.54
N VAL A 536 20.67 -34.89 17.44
CA VAL A 536 21.22 -35.74 18.50
C VAL A 536 20.33 -35.67 19.72
N THR A 537 19.90 -36.84 20.23
CA THR A 537 18.98 -36.92 21.36
C THR A 537 19.63 -37.58 22.57
N ASP A 538 19.11 -37.28 23.77
CA ASP A 538 19.34 -38.00 25.00
C ASP A 538 17.99 -38.57 25.48
N GLY A 539 17.74 -39.83 25.22
CA GLY A 539 16.39 -40.36 25.21
C GLY A 539 15.56 -39.68 24.12
N ASP A 540 14.39 -39.14 24.50
CA ASP A 540 13.50 -38.41 23.56
C ASP A 540 13.83 -36.91 23.46
N MET A 541 14.77 -36.40 24.27
CA MET A 541 15.09 -34.96 24.27
C MET A 541 16.12 -34.60 23.18
N PRO A 542 15.83 -33.68 22.27
CA PRO A 542 16.80 -33.15 21.31
C PRO A 542 17.80 -32.23 22.04
N ILE A 543 19.09 -32.57 22.01
CA ILE A 543 20.14 -31.86 22.74
C ILE A 543 21.20 -31.20 21.84
N GLY A 544 21.27 -31.60 20.58
CA GLY A 544 22.27 -31.08 19.65
C GLY A 544 21.98 -31.48 18.19
N ILE A 545 22.87 -31.09 17.32
CA ILE A 545 22.86 -31.45 15.90
C ILE A 545 24.28 -31.92 15.51
N VAL A 546 24.37 -32.96 14.70
CA VAL A 546 25.60 -33.39 14.05
C VAL A 546 25.43 -33.35 12.53
N THR A 547 26.47 -32.89 11.84
CA THR A 547 26.48 -32.78 10.37
C THR A 547 27.61 -33.59 9.76
N LEU A 548 27.55 -33.87 8.45
CA LEU A 548 28.67 -34.47 7.71
C LEU A 548 29.96 -33.66 7.87
N ARG A 549 29.84 -32.33 8.02
CA ARG A 549 30.97 -31.43 8.24
C ARG A 549 31.63 -31.68 9.61
N ASP A 550 30.85 -31.93 10.64
CA ASP A 550 31.39 -32.26 11.98
C ASP A 550 32.14 -33.55 11.94
N ILE A 551 31.61 -34.60 11.28
CA ILE A 551 32.30 -35.88 11.12
C ILE A 551 33.60 -35.69 10.32
N LEU A 552 33.56 -34.93 9.21
CA LEU A 552 34.73 -34.69 8.39
C LEU A 552 35.85 -33.95 9.16
N TYR A 553 35.50 -32.85 9.82
CA TYR A 553 36.49 -31.96 10.44
C TYR A 553 36.91 -32.41 11.84
N LYS A 554 36.02 -33.01 12.63
CA LYS A 554 36.33 -33.38 14.04
C LYS A 554 36.76 -34.83 14.21
N VAL A 555 36.60 -35.67 13.16
CA VAL A 555 36.91 -37.10 13.23
C VAL A 555 37.88 -37.53 12.13
N ILE A 556 37.51 -37.38 10.87
CA ILE A 556 38.30 -37.89 9.74
C ILE A 556 39.60 -37.08 9.56
N SER A 557 39.54 -35.75 9.67
CA SER A 557 40.72 -34.87 9.49
C SER A 557 41.84 -35.12 10.50
N ILE A 558 41.52 -35.70 11.65
CA ILE A 558 42.50 -36.09 12.69
C ILE A 558 42.93 -37.56 12.59
N GLY A 559 42.59 -38.24 11.47
CA GLY A 559 43.00 -39.62 11.21
C GLY A 559 42.15 -40.68 11.92
N SER A 560 41.00 -40.36 12.49
CA SER A 560 40.13 -41.34 13.17
C SER A 560 39.09 -41.92 12.20
N LEU A 561 38.78 -43.21 12.35
CA LEU A 561 37.65 -43.85 11.67
C LEU A 561 36.29 -43.61 12.36
N GLY A 562 36.29 -42.96 13.52
CA GLY A 562 35.10 -42.56 14.25
C GLY A 562 34.34 -43.69 14.96
N LYS A 563 34.88 -44.92 15.02
CA LYS A 563 34.19 -46.04 15.68
C LYS A 563 34.09 -45.87 17.20
N ASP A 564 35.09 -45.24 17.80
CA ASP A 564 35.18 -45.00 19.24
C ASP A 564 34.87 -43.54 19.63
N VAL A 565 34.38 -42.73 18.68
CA VAL A 565 34.03 -41.32 18.89
C VAL A 565 32.53 -41.19 19.03
N SER A 566 32.02 -40.88 20.22
CA SER A 566 30.60 -40.71 20.46
C SER A 566 30.12 -39.36 19.90
N LEU A 567 28.85 -39.28 19.48
CA LEU A 567 28.27 -38.04 18.95
C LEU A 567 28.24 -36.91 19.98
N SER A 568 28.13 -37.25 21.27
CA SER A 568 28.17 -36.25 22.35
C SER A 568 29.45 -35.42 22.38
N SER A 569 30.58 -35.94 21.83
CA SER A 569 31.85 -35.24 21.79
C SER A 569 32.04 -34.33 20.57
N ILE A 570 31.26 -34.54 19.51
CA ILE A 570 31.41 -33.80 18.24
C ILE A 570 30.20 -32.99 17.83
N MET A 571 29.02 -33.24 18.42
CA MET A 571 27.79 -32.49 18.10
C MET A 571 27.92 -31.00 18.42
N SER A 572 27.13 -30.19 17.73
CA SER A 572 26.95 -28.79 18.08
C SER A 572 25.83 -28.66 19.10
N THR A 573 26.12 -28.02 20.24
CA THR A 573 25.19 -27.80 21.36
C THR A 573 25.51 -26.43 22.00
N PRO A 574 24.52 -25.67 22.54
CA PRO A 574 23.10 -25.98 22.57
C PRO A 574 22.46 -25.99 21.17
N LEU A 575 21.30 -26.66 21.06
CA LEU A 575 20.57 -26.73 19.80
C LEU A 575 19.95 -25.37 19.48
N VAL A 576 20.46 -24.71 18.44
CA VAL A 576 19.90 -23.45 17.94
C VAL A 576 18.73 -23.78 17.03
N THR A 577 17.52 -23.27 17.36
CA THR A 577 16.28 -23.58 16.66
C THR A 577 15.64 -22.31 16.10
N VAL A 578 14.70 -22.49 15.17
CA VAL A 578 13.81 -21.42 14.68
C VAL A 578 12.36 -21.92 14.72
N ASP A 579 11.42 -21.02 14.94
CA ASP A 579 10.00 -21.34 14.92
C ASP A 579 9.49 -21.49 13.47
N ALA A 580 8.59 -22.44 13.24
CA ALA A 580 8.02 -22.72 11.91
C ALA A 580 7.26 -21.52 11.32
N GLU A 581 6.65 -20.71 12.16
CA GLU A 581 5.88 -19.53 11.75
C GLU A 581 6.72 -18.25 11.55
N GLU A 582 8.01 -18.30 11.86
CA GLU A 582 8.90 -17.17 11.66
C GLU A 582 9.22 -16.91 10.18
N ASP A 583 9.58 -15.64 9.90
CA ASP A 583 10.03 -15.20 8.57
C ASP A 583 11.41 -15.81 8.24
N ILE A 584 11.58 -16.23 7.00
CA ILE A 584 12.84 -16.81 6.51
C ILE A 584 14.04 -15.86 6.68
N ALA A 585 13.83 -14.54 6.64
CA ALA A 585 14.87 -13.57 6.88
C ALA A 585 15.39 -13.62 8.32
N LYS A 586 14.53 -13.95 9.29
CA LYS A 586 14.92 -14.18 10.69
C LYS A 586 15.73 -15.45 10.82
N ALA A 587 15.34 -16.53 10.13
CA ALA A 587 16.13 -17.75 10.08
C ALA A 587 17.54 -17.51 9.52
N ALA A 588 17.66 -16.77 8.42
CA ALA A 588 18.93 -16.37 7.85
C ALA A 588 19.77 -15.52 8.81
N ALA A 589 19.15 -14.60 9.55
CA ALA A 589 19.83 -13.80 10.58
C ALA A 589 20.36 -14.67 11.74
N ILE A 590 19.57 -15.66 12.20
CA ILE A 590 19.98 -16.63 13.22
C ILE A 590 21.18 -17.47 12.70
N MET A 591 21.10 -17.99 11.45
CA MET A 591 22.21 -18.74 10.85
C MET A 591 23.50 -17.93 10.85
N ARG A 592 23.42 -16.66 10.45
CA ARG A 592 24.59 -15.76 10.43
C ARG A 592 25.10 -15.45 11.83
N GLN A 593 24.22 -15.15 12.79
CA GLN A 593 24.58 -14.79 14.17
C GLN A 593 25.32 -15.94 14.87
N TRP A 594 24.87 -17.17 14.64
CA TRP A 594 25.42 -18.38 15.29
C TRP A 594 26.46 -19.14 14.44
N GLY A 595 26.72 -18.68 13.21
CA GLY A 595 27.65 -19.33 12.29
C GLY A 595 27.21 -20.74 11.87
N VAL A 596 25.90 -21.02 11.86
CA VAL A 596 25.34 -22.32 11.52
C VAL A 596 24.69 -22.29 10.15
N TRP A 597 24.72 -23.39 9.40
CA TRP A 597 24.16 -23.53 8.07
C TRP A 597 22.85 -24.33 8.04
N ARG A 598 22.44 -24.87 9.18
CA ARG A 598 21.19 -25.62 9.37
C ARG A 598 20.55 -25.25 10.70
N LEU A 599 19.23 -25.08 10.67
CA LEU A 599 18.41 -24.79 11.85
C LEU A 599 17.33 -25.87 11.95
N PRO A 600 17.28 -26.62 13.03
CA PRO A 600 16.09 -27.38 13.40
C PRO A 600 14.92 -26.44 13.60
N VAL A 601 13.79 -26.82 13.05
CA VAL A 601 12.54 -26.04 13.08
C VAL A 601 11.61 -26.64 14.11
N LYS A 602 11.10 -25.79 15.02
CA LYS A 602 10.14 -26.19 16.06
C LYS A 602 8.75 -25.64 15.77
N ASP A 603 7.75 -26.36 16.25
CA ASP A 603 6.35 -25.89 16.29
C ASP A 603 6.06 -25.06 17.55
N GLY A 604 4.78 -24.65 17.72
CA GLY A 604 4.31 -23.88 18.88
C GLY A 604 4.43 -24.61 20.21
N ASP A 605 4.50 -25.96 20.21
CA ASP A 605 4.68 -26.81 21.38
C ASP A 605 6.15 -27.11 21.67
N GLY A 606 7.07 -26.59 20.83
CA GLY A 606 8.53 -26.75 20.97
C GLY A 606 9.08 -28.06 20.40
N GLN A 607 8.27 -28.85 19.70
CA GLN A 607 8.70 -30.08 19.05
C GLN A 607 9.44 -29.78 17.74
N ILE A 608 10.51 -30.52 17.45
CA ILE A 608 11.27 -30.40 16.21
C ILE A 608 10.49 -31.08 15.08
N ILE A 609 9.96 -30.29 14.15
CA ILE A 609 9.10 -30.73 13.03
C ILE A 609 9.76 -30.63 11.66
N GLY A 610 10.96 -30.04 11.57
CA GLY A 610 11.68 -29.87 10.31
C GLY A 610 13.12 -29.43 10.50
N ILE A 611 13.84 -29.35 9.38
CA ILE A 611 15.19 -28.77 9.29
C ILE A 611 15.21 -27.81 8.12
N LEU A 612 15.71 -26.60 8.34
CA LEU A 612 15.95 -25.60 7.31
C LEU A 612 17.44 -25.43 7.10
N SER A 613 17.91 -25.48 5.85
CA SER A 613 19.32 -25.21 5.52
C SER A 613 19.50 -23.89 4.77
N GLY A 614 20.70 -23.32 4.83
CA GLY A 614 21.07 -22.16 4.01
C GLY A 614 20.93 -22.43 2.51
N THR A 615 21.08 -23.70 2.09
CA THR A 615 20.86 -24.12 0.70
C THR A 615 19.39 -24.01 0.29
N ASP A 616 18.45 -24.32 1.18
CA ASP A 616 17.01 -24.21 0.91
C ASP A 616 16.63 -22.75 0.77
N ILE A 617 17.17 -21.88 1.64
CA ILE A 617 17.01 -20.42 1.54
C ILE A 617 17.58 -19.92 0.20
N PHE A 618 18.82 -20.30 -0.13
CA PHE A 618 19.48 -19.88 -1.35
C PHE A 618 18.72 -20.33 -2.61
N ARG A 619 18.27 -21.58 -2.67
CA ARG A 619 17.48 -22.11 -3.79
C ARG A 619 16.16 -21.37 -3.97
N ALA A 620 15.48 -21.03 -2.88
CA ALA A 620 14.24 -20.29 -2.92
C ALA A 620 14.40 -18.87 -3.50
N PHE A 621 15.58 -18.27 -3.40
CA PHE A 621 15.85 -16.90 -3.84
C PHE A 621 16.73 -16.80 -5.10
N ALA A 622 17.37 -17.89 -5.56
CA ALA A 622 18.25 -17.88 -6.73
C ALA A 622 17.56 -17.51 -8.06
N GLY A 623 16.21 -17.54 -8.11
CA GLY A 623 15.41 -17.09 -9.26
C GLY A 623 14.99 -15.61 -9.23
N LYS A 624 15.21 -14.89 -8.15
CA LYS A 624 14.95 -13.46 -8.02
C LYS A 624 16.27 -12.70 -7.97
N LYS A 625 16.44 -11.67 -8.84
CA LYS A 625 17.42 -10.61 -8.59
C LYS A 625 17.04 -9.93 -7.27
N MET A 626 17.50 -10.46 -6.15
CA MET A 626 17.47 -9.75 -4.88
C MET A 626 18.87 -9.23 -4.61
N ASP A 627 18.97 -7.99 -4.16
CA ASP A 627 20.14 -7.47 -3.47
C ASP A 627 20.39 -8.31 -2.21
N VAL A 628 21.05 -9.44 -2.40
CA VAL A 628 21.65 -10.18 -1.28
C VAL A 628 22.84 -9.33 -0.87
N PRO A 629 22.93 -8.88 0.39
CA PRO A 629 24.15 -8.25 0.87
C PRO A 629 25.32 -9.21 0.59
N THR A 630 26.24 -8.80 -0.28
CA THR A 630 27.40 -9.57 -0.75
C THR A 630 28.50 -9.66 0.32
N SER A 631 28.13 -9.84 1.58
CA SER A 631 29.05 -10.11 2.68
C SER A 631 28.59 -11.34 3.44
N PHE A 632 28.95 -12.51 2.92
CA PHE A 632 29.06 -13.75 3.67
C PHE A 632 30.50 -13.99 4.10
#